data_c3d88636137b519c0fa644d213178861
#
_entry.id   c3d88636137b519c0fa644d213178861
#
_cell.length_a   1.000
_cell.length_b   1.000
_cell.length_c   1.000
_cell.angle_alpha   90.00
_cell.angle_beta   90.00
_cell.angle_gamma   90.00
#
_symmetry.space_group_name_H-M   'P 1'
#
loop_
_entity.id
_entity.type
_entity.pdbx_description
1 polymer ?
#
loop_
_entity_poly.entity_id
_entity_poly.type
_entity_poly.pdbx_seq_one_letter_code
_entity_poly.pdbx_strand_id
1 'polypeptide(L)'
;QDEAFYQALWASLLEQGHWQGEIWNRRKNGDVFPQWLTISAIKDNWGRTTNYVGVTWDISERKRAEEEAKHHQEELVHVMRLSTMGEMASGMAHELNQPLAAVASYCETAQEMVEKQRIVPEKLGDILGRALEQTHRAGDIIRRLREFVSKGTTQRELVDIDQLIRDVMDLLDWELSNSQVELDFSHCGHDCRVNVDKVQIEQVLLNLVRNSLEAILNSDVKDGRVLLKTRLQSDGLIEVTVSDNGPGVDESMVDTLFNPFQTSKGTGMGMGLSISRSIIEAHGGKLWVAKVPDDGAVFGFNLPVAEV
;
A
#
# COMPACT_ATOMS: atom_id res chain seq x y z
N GLN A 1 -13.46 -22.18 22.16
CA GLN A 1 -13.67 -22.95 20.91
C GLN A 1 -15.03 -23.61 20.97
N ASP A 2 -15.67 -23.77 19.82
CA ASP A 2 -17.01 -24.31 19.68
C ASP A 2 -17.01 -25.85 19.56
N GLU A 3 -18.21 -26.43 19.55
CA GLU A 3 -18.38 -27.87 19.46
C GLU A 3 -17.90 -28.45 18.12
N ALA A 4 -18.03 -27.67 17.03
CA ALA A 4 -17.57 -28.07 15.70
C ALA A 4 -16.07 -28.26 15.64
N PHE A 5 -15.29 -27.38 16.34
CA PHE A 5 -13.83 -27.49 16.45
C PHE A 5 -13.43 -28.84 17.10
N TYR A 6 -14.07 -29.21 18.21
CA TYR A 6 -13.75 -30.47 18.89
C TYR A 6 -14.17 -31.70 18.07
N GLN A 7 -15.26 -31.64 17.32
CA GLN A 7 -15.64 -32.69 16.40
C GLN A 7 -14.60 -32.89 15.29
N ALA A 8 -14.09 -31.79 14.68
CA ALA A 8 -13.04 -31.86 13.68
C ALA A 8 -11.72 -32.42 14.25
N LEU A 9 -11.34 -32.00 15.46
CA LEU A 9 -10.17 -32.51 16.17
C LEU A 9 -10.24 -34.03 16.36
N TRP A 10 -11.37 -34.51 16.88
CA TRP A 10 -11.55 -35.95 17.11
C TRP A 10 -11.64 -36.75 15.81
N ALA A 11 -12.27 -36.21 14.76
CA ALA A 11 -12.30 -36.85 13.44
C ALA A 11 -10.86 -37.04 12.92
N SER A 12 -10.00 -36.01 12.97
CA SER A 12 -8.59 -36.10 12.55
C SER A 12 -7.83 -37.15 13.37
N LEU A 13 -8.02 -37.17 14.70
CA LEU A 13 -7.38 -38.16 15.57
C LEU A 13 -7.79 -39.61 15.27
N LEU A 14 -9.04 -39.82 14.95
CA LEU A 14 -9.54 -41.15 14.64
C LEU A 14 -9.11 -41.62 13.25
N GLU A 15 -9.10 -40.75 12.27
CA GLU A 15 -8.75 -41.07 10.87
C GLU A 15 -7.22 -41.12 10.66
N GLN A 16 -6.51 -40.09 11.13
CA GLN A 16 -5.10 -39.88 10.83
C GLN A 16 -4.18 -40.34 11.98
N GLY A 17 -4.72 -40.49 13.19
CA GLY A 17 -3.95 -40.85 14.39
C GLY A 17 -3.18 -39.66 15.00
N HIS A 18 -3.31 -38.46 14.48
CA HIS A 18 -2.68 -37.26 15.03
C HIS A 18 -3.53 -36.01 14.75
N TRP A 19 -3.34 -35.01 15.59
CA TRP A 19 -3.87 -33.67 15.42
C TRP A 19 -2.91 -32.64 16.00
N GLN A 20 -2.81 -31.45 15.39
CA GLN A 20 -2.07 -30.32 15.92
C GLN A 20 -2.77 -29.00 15.61
N GLY A 21 -2.65 -28.04 16.53
CA GLY A 21 -3.23 -26.73 16.34
C GLY A 21 -3.17 -25.82 17.56
N GLU A 22 -3.61 -24.60 17.37
CA GLU A 22 -3.76 -23.63 18.45
C GLU A 22 -5.08 -23.84 19.17
N ILE A 23 -5.03 -23.87 20.51
CA ILE A 23 -6.22 -23.89 21.37
C ILE A 23 -6.09 -22.88 22.49
N TRP A 24 -7.23 -22.42 22.99
CA TRP A 24 -7.29 -21.62 24.20
C TRP A 24 -7.56 -22.52 25.37
N ASN A 25 -6.72 -22.43 26.39
CA ASN A 25 -6.88 -23.20 27.62
C ASN A 25 -6.97 -22.27 28.83
N ARG A 26 -7.40 -22.81 29.98
CA ARG A 26 -7.55 -22.05 31.23
C ARG A 26 -6.64 -22.59 32.31
N ARG A 27 -5.82 -21.73 32.92
CA ARG A 27 -4.98 -22.06 34.05
C ARG A 27 -5.82 -22.30 35.32
N LYS A 28 -5.22 -22.89 36.34
CA LYS A 28 -5.88 -23.10 37.65
C LYS A 28 -6.30 -21.80 38.33
N ASN A 29 -5.61 -20.70 38.09
CA ASN A 29 -5.93 -19.36 38.58
C ASN A 29 -7.08 -18.69 37.79
N GLY A 30 -7.61 -19.32 36.75
CA GLY A 30 -8.67 -18.80 35.90
C GLY A 30 -8.22 -18.11 34.61
N ASP A 31 -6.94 -17.79 34.47
CA ASP A 31 -6.42 -17.11 33.28
C ASP A 31 -6.54 -17.95 32.02
N VAL A 32 -7.06 -17.34 30.96
CA VAL A 32 -7.16 -17.96 29.64
C VAL A 32 -5.90 -17.61 28.84
N PHE A 33 -5.28 -18.64 28.26
CA PHE A 33 -4.06 -18.48 27.49
C PHE A 33 -4.06 -19.34 26.21
N PRO A 34 -3.39 -18.90 25.15
CA PRO A 34 -3.23 -19.67 23.93
C PRO A 34 -2.11 -20.70 24.12
N GLN A 35 -2.37 -21.92 23.68
CA GLN A 35 -1.35 -22.96 23.61
C GLN A 35 -1.37 -23.66 22.25
N TRP A 36 -0.22 -24.12 21.82
CA TRP A 36 -0.10 -25.09 20.73
C TRP A 36 -0.23 -26.48 21.32
N LEU A 37 -1.13 -27.27 20.78
CA LEU A 37 -1.38 -28.66 21.21
C LEU A 37 -1.13 -29.60 20.04
N THR A 38 -0.32 -30.63 20.29
CA THR A 38 -0.11 -31.77 19.39
C THR A 38 -0.59 -33.03 20.11
N ILE A 39 -1.52 -33.78 19.51
CA ILE A 39 -2.01 -35.04 20.04
C ILE A 39 -1.67 -36.16 19.07
N SER A 40 -1.14 -37.28 19.59
CA SER A 40 -0.83 -38.48 18.82
C SER A 40 -1.46 -39.70 19.45
N ALA A 41 -2.05 -40.57 18.63
CA ALA A 41 -2.58 -41.87 19.07
C ALA A 41 -1.45 -42.91 19.18
N ILE A 42 -1.38 -43.59 20.30
CA ILE A 42 -0.51 -44.77 20.51
C ILE A 42 -1.31 -46.01 20.16
N LYS A 43 -0.76 -46.84 19.27
CA LYS A 43 -1.41 -48.09 18.81
C LYS A 43 -0.67 -49.30 19.33
N ASP A 44 -1.43 -50.37 19.63
CA ASP A 44 -0.89 -51.67 19.95
C ASP A 44 -0.35 -52.43 18.73
N ASN A 45 0.21 -53.63 18.95
CA ASN A 45 0.76 -54.47 17.88
C ASN A 45 -0.29 -54.92 16.84
N TRP A 46 -1.59 -54.78 17.15
CA TRP A 46 -2.69 -55.08 16.27
C TRP A 46 -3.33 -53.84 15.60
N GLY A 47 -2.68 -52.66 15.77
CA GLY A 47 -3.13 -51.40 15.16
C GLY A 47 -4.27 -50.70 15.89
N ARG A 48 -4.69 -51.17 17.10
CA ARG A 48 -5.76 -50.56 17.89
C ARG A 48 -5.19 -49.46 18.77
N THR A 49 -5.81 -48.26 18.78
CA THR A 49 -5.45 -47.16 19.65
C THR A 49 -5.66 -47.53 21.11
N THR A 50 -4.61 -47.48 21.90
CA THR A 50 -4.60 -47.75 23.34
C THR A 50 -4.62 -46.48 24.17
N ASN A 51 -3.93 -45.45 23.73
CA ASN A 51 -3.76 -44.19 24.46
C ASN A 51 -3.62 -43.02 23.47
N TYR A 52 -3.76 -41.83 24.01
CA TYR A 52 -3.40 -40.58 23.33
C TYR A 52 -2.35 -39.85 24.17
N VAL A 53 -1.35 -39.31 23.51
CA VAL A 53 -0.33 -38.45 24.13
C VAL A 53 -0.49 -37.05 23.57
N GLY A 54 -0.68 -36.09 24.47
CA GLY A 54 -0.75 -34.66 24.14
C GLY A 54 0.51 -33.94 24.62
N VAL A 55 1.12 -33.16 23.74
CA VAL A 55 2.23 -32.23 24.06
C VAL A 55 1.73 -30.83 23.86
N THR A 56 1.96 -29.97 24.85
CA THR A 56 1.47 -28.58 24.83
C THR A 56 2.61 -27.61 25.02
N TRP A 57 2.55 -26.49 24.31
CA TRP A 57 3.42 -25.33 24.50
C TRP A 57 2.56 -24.08 24.74
N ASP A 58 2.89 -23.33 25.78
CA ASP A 58 2.33 -21.99 25.99
C ASP A 58 2.91 -21.05 24.93
N ILE A 59 2.06 -20.48 24.10
CA ILE A 59 2.46 -19.57 23.03
C ILE A 59 2.11 -18.10 23.34
N SER A 60 1.83 -17.79 24.62
CA SER A 60 1.46 -16.43 25.04
C SER A 60 2.53 -15.41 24.75
N GLU A 61 3.81 -15.73 25.03
CA GLU A 61 4.92 -14.82 24.76
C GLU A 61 5.12 -14.59 23.25
N ARG A 62 5.03 -15.67 22.46
CA ARG A 62 5.11 -15.56 21.01
C ARG A 62 4.01 -14.64 20.43
N LYS A 63 2.75 -14.84 20.86
CA LYS A 63 1.62 -14.03 20.41
C LYS A 63 1.75 -12.57 20.83
N ARG A 64 2.25 -12.29 22.05
CA ARG A 64 2.53 -10.91 22.47
C ARG A 64 3.61 -10.26 21.62
N ALA A 65 4.70 -10.96 21.37
CA ALA A 65 5.78 -10.45 20.53
C ALA A 65 5.31 -10.21 19.07
N GLU A 66 4.46 -11.07 18.51
CA GLU A 66 3.84 -10.90 17.20
C GLU A 66 2.93 -9.67 17.17
N GLU A 67 2.13 -9.44 18.22
CA GLU A 67 1.24 -8.29 18.34
C GLU A 67 1.99 -6.97 18.55
N GLU A 68 3.04 -6.97 19.39
CA GLU A 68 3.94 -5.82 19.57
C GLU A 68 4.68 -5.49 18.26
N ALA A 69 5.20 -6.47 17.56
CA ALA A 69 5.86 -6.27 16.27
C ALA A 69 4.91 -5.67 15.23
N LYS A 70 3.67 -6.17 15.18
CA LYS A 70 2.63 -5.61 14.32
C LYS A 70 2.31 -4.15 14.67
N HIS A 71 2.17 -3.83 15.94
CA HIS A 71 1.91 -2.46 16.40
C HIS A 71 3.06 -1.51 16.03
N HIS A 72 4.30 -1.92 16.25
CA HIS A 72 5.47 -1.13 15.84
C HIS A 72 5.54 -0.93 14.32
N GLN A 73 5.18 -1.94 13.54
CA GLN A 73 5.11 -1.82 12.09
C GLN A 73 4.06 -0.77 11.66
N GLU A 74 2.88 -0.79 12.28
CA GLU A 74 1.83 0.21 12.02
C GLU A 74 2.28 1.64 12.37
N GLU A 75 3.03 1.80 13.47
CA GLU A 75 3.63 3.09 13.85
C GLU A 75 4.66 3.58 12.82
N LEU A 76 5.55 2.69 12.36
CA LEU A 76 6.54 3.03 11.34
C LEU A 76 5.89 3.46 10.02
N VAL A 77 4.84 2.76 9.59
CA VAL A 77 4.04 3.12 8.40
C VAL A 77 3.43 4.52 8.57
N HIS A 78 2.92 4.84 9.75
CA HIS A 78 2.36 6.17 10.02
C HIS A 78 3.43 7.27 9.98
N VAL A 79 4.59 7.06 10.60
CA VAL A 79 5.72 8.01 10.56
C VAL A 79 6.19 8.24 9.13
N MET A 80 6.26 7.19 8.31
CA MET A 80 6.62 7.31 6.91
C MET A 80 5.62 8.15 6.11
N ARG A 81 4.30 7.98 6.33
CA ARG A 81 3.27 8.82 5.69
C ARG A 81 3.47 10.29 6.04
N LEU A 82 3.74 10.60 7.31
CA LEU A 82 4.01 11.97 7.75
C LEU A 82 5.29 12.53 7.11
N SER A 83 6.34 11.72 6.96
CA SER A 83 7.58 12.12 6.28
C SER A 83 7.33 12.41 4.81
N THR A 84 6.65 11.50 4.08
CA THR A 84 6.28 11.69 2.67
C THR A 84 5.43 12.96 2.47
N MET A 85 4.46 13.19 3.37
CA MET A 85 3.65 14.41 3.36
C MET A 85 4.50 15.67 3.60
N GLY A 86 5.50 15.61 4.51
CA GLY A 86 6.42 16.74 4.75
C GLY A 86 7.21 17.11 3.48
N GLU A 87 7.66 16.12 2.72
CA GLU A 87 8.37 16.31 1.46
C GLU A 87 7.45 16.86 0.36
N MET A 88 6.20 16.39 0.31
CA MET A 88 5.17 16.84 -0.66
C MET A 88 4.49 18.16 -0.24
N ALA A 89 4.72 18.69 0.97
CA ALA A 89 3.97 19.83 1.51
C ALA A 89 3.98 21.07 0.59
N SER A 90 5.11 21.34 -0.09
CA SER A 90 5.22 22.46 -1.03
C SER A 90 4.34 22.25 -2.26
N GLY A 91 4.33 21.05 -2.83
CA GLY A 91 3.49 20.69 -3.96
C GLY A 91 2.01 20.74 -3.63
N MET A 92 1.63 20.17 -2.50
CA MET A 92 0.25 20.16 -2.03
C MET A 92 -0.28 21.58 -1.73
N ALA A 93 0.56 22.47 -1.15
CA ALA A 93 0.20 23.85 -0.98
C ALA A 93 -0.03 24.56 -2.34
N HIS A 94 0.75 24.21 -3.36
CA HIS A 94 0.57 24.73 -4.70
C HIS A 94 -0.70 24.20 -5.35
N GLU A 95 -0.96 22.90 -5.27
CA GLU A 95 -2.21 22.28 -5.79
C GLU A 95 -3.48 22.81 -5.12
N LEU A 96 -3.44 23.11 -3.81
CA LEU A 96 -4.54 23.76 -3.11
C LEU A 96 -4.72 25.22 -3.53
N ASN A 97 -3.61 25.94 -3.70
CA ASN A 97 -3.67 27.35 -4.09
C ASN A 97 -4.19 27.58 -5.52
N GLN A 98 -3.99 26.62 -6.44
CA GLN A 98 -4.49 26.72 -7.81
C GLN A 98 -6.02 26.84 -7.88
N PRO A 99 -6.83 25.89 -7.39
CA PRO A 99 -8.28 26.01 -7.40
C PRO A 99 -8.78 27.20 -6.58
N LEU A 100 -8.13 27.54 -5.46
CA LEU A 100 -8.51 28.69 -4.64
C LEU A 100 -8.27 30.00 -5.36
N ALA A 101 -7.15 30.16 -6.08
CA ALA A 101 -6.89 31.32 -6.93
C ALA A 101 -7.89 31.43 -8.09
N ALA A 102 -8.25 30.30 -8.70
CA ALA A 102 -9.27 30.26 -9.73
C ALA A 102 -10.65 30.68 -9.19
N VAL A 103 -11.05 30.19 -8.00
CA VAL A 103 -12.28 30.63 -7.33
C VAL A 103 -12.27 32.13 -7.10
N ALA A 104 -11.18 32.70 -6.56
CA ALA A 104 -11.04 34.14 -6.35
C ALA A 104 -11.23 34.94 -7.66
N SER A 105 -10.55 34.52 -8.74
CA SER A 105 -10.65 35.16 -10.04
C SER A 105 -12.07 35.09 -10.64
N TYR A 106 -12.78 33.96 -10.52
CA TYR A 106 -14.16 33.83 -10.93
C TYR A 106 -15.08 34.73 -10.11
N CYS A 107 -14.88 34.80 -8.79
CA CYS A 107 -15.66 35.69 -7.92
C CYS A 107 -15.42 37.17 -8.26
N GLU A 108 -14.15 37.59 -8.49
CA GLU A 108 -13.81 38.95 -8.92
C GLU A 108 -14.49 39.30 -10.26
N THR A 109 -14.46 38.39 -11.23
CA THR A 109 -15.12 38.57 -12.53
C THR A 109 -16.62 38.73 -12.37
N ALA A 110 -17.25 37.90 -11.53
CA ALA A 110 -18.68 37.98 -11.25
C ALA A 110 -19.03 39.32 -10.56
N GLN A 111 -18.21 39.77 -9.59
CA GLN A 111 -18.39 41.04 -8.91
C GLN A 111 -18.27 42.23 -9.88
N GLU A 112 -17.26 42.22 -10.76
CA GLU A 112 -17.07 43.27 -11.78
C GLU A 112 -18.29 43.39 -12.75
N MET A 113 -18.86 42.24 -13.14
CA MET A 113 -20.06 42.20 -13.96
C MET A 113 -21.26 42.87 -13.27
N VAL A 114 -21.40 42.69 -11.96
CA VAL A 114 -22.45 43.30 -11.14
C VAL A 114 -22.21 44.80 -10.99
N GLU A 115 -21.00 45.22 -10.60
CA GLU A 115 -20.65 46.63 -10.39
C GLU A 115 -20.77 47.47 -11.64
N LYS A 116 -20.38 46.93 -12.81
CA LYS A 116 -20.50 47.62 -14.10
C LYS A 116 -21.87 47.52 -14.73
N GLN A 117 -22.86 46.95 -14.01
CA GLN A 117 -24.22 46.70 -14.49
C GLN A 117 -24.29 45.98 -15.86
N ARG A 118 -23.30 45.13 -16.13
CA ARG A 118 -23.19 44.29 -17.35
C ARG A 118 -23.56 42.86 -17.09
N ILE A 119 -24.64 42.64 -16.36
CA ILE A 119 -25.11 41.32 -15.98
C ILE A 119 -25.70 40.62 -17.20
N VAL A 120 -25.05 39.54 -17.64
CA VAL A 120 -25.58 38.54 -18.57
C VAL A 120 -25.83 37.29 -17.79
N PRO A 121 -27.10 36.89 -17.49
CA PRO A 121 -27.42 35.82 -16.57
C PRO A 121 -26.72 34.48 -16.90
N GLU A 122 -26.67 34.12 -18.18
CA GLU A 122 -26.03 32.90 -18.67
C GLU A 122 -24.51 32.87 -18.37
N LYS A 123 -23.82 34.01 -18.62
CA LYS A 123 -22.37 34.14 -18.34
C LYS A 123 -22.09 34.15 -16.85
N LEU A 124 -22.93 34.81 -16.06
CA LEU A 124 -22.79 34.82 -14.61
C LEU A 124 -23.00 33.42 -14.05
N GLY A 125 -23.98 32.66 -14.54
CA GLY A 125 -24.24 31.27 -14.20
C GLY A 125 -23.02 30.36 -14.52
N ASP A 126 -22.40 30.53 -15.71
CA ASP A 126 -21.20 29.77 -16.10
C ASP A 126 -20.01 30.07 -15.17
N ILE A 127 -19.75 31.34 -14.85
CA ILE A 127 -18.68 31.78 -13.97
C ILE A 127 -18.86 31.19 -12.56
N LEU A 128 -20.06 31.25 -12.00
CA LEU A 128 -20.37 30.69 -10.69
C LEU A 128 -20.28 29.16 -10.68
N GLY A 129 -20.70 28.50 -11.76
CA GLY A 129 -20.57 27.07 -11.95
C GLY A 129 -19.12 26.62 -11.92
N ARG A 130 -18.23 27.33 -12.63
CA ARG A 130 -16.77 27.06 -12.60
C ARG A 130 -16.14 27.32 -11.22
N ALA A 131 -16.57 28.36 -10.52
CA ALA A 131 -16.10 28.60 -9.15
C ALA A 131 -16.50 27.47 -8.21
N LEU A 132 -17.73 26.96 -8.34
CA LEU A 132 -18.22 25.83 -7.56
C LEU A 132 -17.42 24.54 -7.85
N GLU A 133 -17.15 24.26 -9.12
CA GLU A 133 -16.33 23.12 -9.54
C GLU A 133 -14.93 23.16 -8.93
N GLN A 134 -14.25 24.32 -8.96
CA GLN A 134 -12.95 24.49 -8.33
C GLN A 134 -12.99 24.34 -6.81
N THR A 135 -14.09 24.75 -6.17
CA THR A 135 -14.31 24.56 -4.72
C THR A 135 -14.43 23.07 -4.37
N HIS A 136 -15.15 22.29 -5.18
CA HIS A 136 -15.25 20.84 -5.01
C HIS A 136 -13.89 20.18 -5.20
N ARG A 137 -13.11 20.59 -6.21
CA ARG A 137 -11.76 20.10 -6.45
C ARG A 137 -10.83 20.34 -5.24
N ALA A 138 -10.85 21.54 -4.67
CA ALA A 138 -10.07 21.83 -3.45
C ALA A 138 -10.50 20.94 -2.27
N GLY A 139 -11.80 20.72 -2.10
CA GLY A 139 -12.34 19.82 -1.08
C GLY A 139 -11.87 18.36 -1.25
N ASP A 140 -11.80 17.87 -2.49
CA ASP A 140 -11.33 16.53 -2.80
C ASP A 140 -9.84 16.37 -2.50
N ILE A 141 -9.01 17.37 -2.82
CA ILE A 141 -7.59 17.39 -2.46
C ILE A 141 -7.42 17.30 -0.93
N ILE A 142 -8.15 18.12 -0.16
CA ILE A 142 -8.09 18.10 1.32
C ILE A 142 -8.53 16.75 1.88
N ARG A 143 -9.56 16.14 1.30
CA ARG A 143 -10.05 14.82 1.73
C ARG A 143 -9.01 13.75 1.49
N ARG A 144 -8.40 13.66 0.29
CA ARG A 144 -7.32 12.73 -0.03
C ARG A 144 -6.13 12.88 0.91
N LEU A 145 -5.73 14.13 1.21
CA LEU A 145 -4.68 14.44 2.18
C LEU A 145 -5.00 13.90 3.58
N ARG A 146 -6.22 14.12 4.05
CA ARG A 146 -6.65 13.66 5.36
C ARG A 146 -6.67 12.13 5.45
N GLU A 147 -7.18 11.46 4.42
CA GLU A 147 -7.21 9.99 4.34
C GLU A 147 -5.79 9.40 4.35
N PHE A 148 -4.87 10.00 3.58
CA PHE A 148 -3.47 9.58 3.53
C PHE A 148 -2.76 9.70 4.89
N VAL A 149 -3.03 10.75 5.67
CA VAL A 149 -2.40 10.99 6.99
C VAL A 149 -3.09 10.23 8.12
N SER A 150 -4.36 9.87 7.96
CA SER A 150 -5.12 9.19 9.02
C SER A 150 -4.45 7.90 9.49
N LYS A 151 -4.30 7.74 10.80
CA LYS A 151 -3.97 6.48 11.46
C LYS A 151 -5.24 5.61 11.48
N GLY A 152 -5.66 5.12 10.29
CA GLY A 152 -6.81 4.21 10.18
C GLY A 152 -6.43 2.78 10.53
N THR A 153 -7.36 2.02 11.09
CA THR A 153 -7.29 0.55 11.10
C THR A 153 -7.23 0.08 9.65
N THR A 154 -6.26 -0.78 9.33
CA THR A 154 -6.12 -1.41 8.00
C THR A 154 -7.48 -1.96 7.55
N GLN A 155 -8.12 -1.32 6.60
CA GLN A 155 -9.39 -1.77 6.03
C GLN A 155 -9.13 -2.19 4.59
N ARG A 156 -9.26 -3.49 4.34
CA ARG A 156 -9.20 -4.00 2.98
C ARG A 156 -10.54 -3.79 2.30
N GLU A 157 -10.47 -3.32 1.07
CA GLU A 157 -11.61 -3.13 0.19
C GLU A 157 -11.27 -3.60 -1.23
N LEU A 158 -12.29 -3.83 -2.04
CA LEU A 158 -12.15 -4.13 -3.45
C LEU A 158 -11.74 -2.86 -4.20
N VAL A 159 -10.50 -2.85 -4.70
CA VAL A 159 -9.90 -1.70 -5.40
C VAL A 159 -9.55 -2.09 -6.83
N ASP A 160 -9.87 -1.24 -7.78
CA ASP A 160 -9.34 -1.29 -9.14
C ASP A 160 -7.93 -0.71 -9.13
N ILE A 161 -6.92 -1.56 -9.40
CA ILE A 161 -5.50 -1.16 -9.33
C ILE A 161 -5.15 -0.12 -10.41
N ASP A 162 -5.77 -0.19 -11.58
CA ASP A 162 -5.53 0.76 -12.66
C ASP A 162 -6.06 2.16 -12.29
N GLN A 163 -7.21 2.23 -11.60
CA GLN A 163 -7.74 3.50 -11.10
C GLN A 163 -6.87 4.06 -9.97
N LEU A 164 -6.39 3.20 -9.08
CA LEU A 164 -5.49 3.59 -8.00
C LEU A 164 -4.19 4.21 -8.54
N ILE A 165 -3.62 3.62 -9.60
CA ILE A 165 -2.41 4.16 -10.26
C ILE A 165 -2.70 5.55 -10.83
N ARG A 166 -3.84 5.75 -11.49
CA ARG A 166 -4.23 7.08 -11.99
C ARG A 166 -4.37 8.11 -10.87
N ASP A 167 -5.02 7.72 -9.75
CA ASP A 167 -5.14 8.59 -8.56
C ASP A 167 -3.76 9.01 -8.04
N VAL A 168 -2.76 8.10 -8.04
CA VAL A 168 -1.37 8.39 -7.64
C VAL A 168 -0.67 9.30 -8.65
N MET A 169 -0.86 9.08 -9.95
CA MET A 169 -0.28 9.95 -10.99
C MET A 169 -0.80 11.38 -10.86
N ASP A 170 -2.10 11.57 -10.64
CA ASP A 170 -2.72 12.87 -10.40
C ASP A 170 -2.07 13.60 -9.20
N LEU A 171 -1.68 12.86 -8.14
CA LEU A 171 -0.98 13.45 -6.98
C LEU A 171 0.45 13.91 -7.30
N LEU A 172 1.07 13.34 -8.33
CA LEU A 172 2.44 13.63 -8.74
C LEU A 172 2.52 14.68 -9.86
N ASP A 173 1.40 15.08 -10.45
CA ASP A 173 1.35 16.02 -11.59
C ASP A 173 2.15 17.30 -11.35
N TRP A 174 2.11 17.84 -10.12
CA TRP A 174 2.87 19.05 -9.80
C TRP A 174 4.39 18.79 -9.78
N GLU A 175 4.85 17.68 -9.18
CA GLU A 175 6.30 17.33 -9.14
C GLU A 175 6.81 17.12 -10.56
N LEU A 176 6.00 16.48 -11.41
CA LEU A 176 6.31 16.21 -12.81
C LEU A 176 6.32 17.47 -13.66
N SER A 177 5.37 18.40 -13.46
CA SER A 177 5.29 19.67 -14.20
C SER A 177 6.52 20.57 -13.99
N ASN A 178 7.22 20.39 -12.87
CA ASN A 178 8.45 21.11 -12.55
C ASN A 178 9.73 20.29 -12.86
N SER A 179 9.59 19.05 -13.29
CA SER A 179 10.69 18.18 -13.70
C SER A 179 10.64 17.94 -15.21
N GLN A 180 11.79 17.62 -15.79
CA GLN A 180 11.87 17.21 -17.21
C GLN A 180 11.71 15.66 -17.31
N VAL A 181 10.82 15.08 -16.51
CA VAL A 181 10.59 13.64 -16.48
C VAL A 181 9.17 13.36 -16.96
N GLU A 182 9.05 12.47 -17.92
CA GLU A 182 7.78 11.96 -18.45
C GLU A 182 7.30 10.75 -17.64
N LEU A 183 6.04 10.76 -17.21
CA LEU A 183 5.41 9.66 -16.48
C LEU A 183 4.28 9.06 -17.33
N ASP A 184 4.45 7.80 -17.72
CA ASP A 184 3.50 7.05 -18.54
C ASP A 184 2.85 5.89 -17.79
N PHE A 185 1.64 5.51 -18.20
CA PHE A 185 0.94 4.35 -17.67
C PHE A 185 0.40 3.44 -18.78
N SER A 186 0.77 2.16 -18.71
CA SER A 186 0.28 1.08 -19.59
C SER A 186 -0.58 0.11 -18.77
N HIS A 187 -1.88 0.15 -18.97
CA HIS A 187 -2.84 -0.68 -18.23
C HIS A 187 -3.04 -2.07 -18.82
N CYS A 188 -3.49 -3.04 -17.99
CA CYS A 188 -3.63 -4.45 -18.38
C CYS A 188 -4.82 -4.74 -19.32
N GLY A 189 -5.78 -3.83 -19.45
CA GLY A 189 -6.96 -3.98 -20.29
C GLY A 189 -8.04 -4.96 -19.80
N HIS A 190 -7.91 -5.47 -18.57
CA HIS A 190 -8.84 -6.40 -17.92
C HIS A 190 -9.33 -5.85 -16.59
N ASP A 191 -10.29 -6.53 -15.95
CA ASP A 191 -10.74 -6.22 -14.59
C ASP A 191 -9.63 -6.58 -13.59
N CYS A 192 -8.93 -5.56 -13.09
CA CYS A 192 -7.75 -5.67 -12.23
C CYS A 192 -8.11 -5.35 -10.77
N ARG A 193 -9.17 -5.98 -10.22
CA ARG A 193 -9.58 -5.77 -8.84
C ARG A 193 -8.79 -6.63 -7.85
N VAL A 194 -8.35 -5.99 -6.78
CA VAL A 194 -7.60 -6.59 -5.66
C VAL A 194 -8.28 -6.25 -4.33
N ASN A 195 -8.15 -7.10 -3.33
CA ASN A 195 -8.69 -6.85 -1.98
C ASN A 195 -7.57 -6.33 -1.07
N VAL A 196 -7.43 -5.00 -0.98
CA VAL A 196 -6.29 -4.33 -0.35
C VAL A 196 -6.71 -3.12 0.46
N ASP A 197 -5.82 -2.65 1.34
CA ASP A 197 -5.92 -1.31 1.92
C ASP A 197 -5.43 -0.28 0.89
N LYS A 198 -6.38 0.49 0.33
CA LYS A 198 -6.14 1.48 -0.72
C LYS A 198 -4.99 2.41 -0.37
N VAL A 199 -4.98 2.97 0.84
CA VAL A 199 -4.00 3.97 1.28
C VAL A 199 -2.60 3.36 1.39
N GLN A 200 -2.49 2.11 1.83
CA GLN A 200 -1.19 1.43 1.91
C GLN A 200 -0.61 1.14 0.52
N ILE A 201 -1.44 0.74 -0.44
CA ILE A 201 -0.95 0.52 -1.81
C ILE A 201 -0.61 1.84 -2.52
N GLU A 202 -1.40 2.90 -2.33
CA GLU A 202 -1.03 4.26 -2.77
C GLU A 202 0.34 4.67 -2.25
N GLN A 203 0.63 4.41 -0.97
CA GLN A 203 1.92 4.70 -0.37
C GLN A 203 3.07 3.91 -1.02
N VAL A 204 2.86 2.62 -1.32
CA VAL A 204 3.86 1.81 -2.05
C VAL A 204 4.14 2.42 -3.41
N LEU A 205 3.11 2.74 -4.19
CA LEU A 205 3.22 3.34 -5.52
C LEU A 205 3.96 4.68 -5.46
N LEU A 206 3.54 5.59 -4.57
CA LEU A 206 4.21 6.87 -4.37
C LEU A 206 5.69 6.71 -4.05
N ASN A 207 6.03 5.79 -3.12
CA ASN A 207 7.42 5.54 -2.76
C ASN A 207 8.24 5.02 -3.95
N LEU A 208 7.70 4.09 -4.74
CA LEU A 208 8.41 3.54 -5.90
C LEU A 208 8.61 4.60 -6.99
N VAL A 209 7.56 5.35 -7.36
CA VAL A 209 7.64 6.39 -8.38
C VAL A 209 8.60 7.51 -7.95
N ARG A 210 8.55 7.98 -6.70
CA ARG A 210 9.48 8.99 -6.20
C ARG A 210 10.92 8.50 -6.18
N ASN A 211 11.16 7.23 -5.84
CA ASN A 211 12.51 6.66 -5.92
C ASN A 211 13.05 6.72 -7.36
N SER A 212 12.22 6.42 -8.35
CA SER A 212 12.58 6.53 -9.78
C SER A 212 12.81 7.98 -10.21
N LEU A 213 11.92 8.92 -9.82
CA LEU A 213 12.09 10.35 -10.11
C LEU A 213 13.39 10.89 -9.52
N GLU A 214 13.66 10.60 -8.26
CA GLU A 214 14.89 11.05 -7.58
C GLU A 214 16.15 10.45 -8.23
N ALA A 215 16.11 9.17 -8.65
CA ALA A 215 17.23 8.54 -9.33
C ALA A 215 17.56 9.24 -10.65
N ILE A 216 16.54 9.60 -11.44
CA ILE A 216 16.68 10.34 -12.69
C ILE A 216 17.21 11.76 -12.43
N LEU A 217 16.56 12.50 -11.50
CA LEU A 217 16.90 13.91 -11.23
C LEU A 217 18.32 14.09 -10.65
N ASN A 218 18.82 13.08 -9.95
CA ASN A 218 20.19 13.07 -9.40
C ASN A 218 21.24 12.49 -10.39
N SER A 219 20.87 12.26 -11.64
CA SER A 219 21.74 11.74 -12.70
C SER A 219 21.87 12.71 -13.87
N ASP A 220 22.72 12.39 -14.83
CA ASP A 220 22.90 13.17 -16.05
C ASP A 220 21.89 12.84 -17.17
N VAL A 221 20.81 12.10 -16.87
CA VAL A 221 19.77 11.71 -17.83
C VAL A 221 18.98 12.95 -18.25
N LYS A 222 18.96 13.24 -19.57
CA LYS A 222 18.31 14.44 -20.14
C LYS A 222 16.82 14.24 -20.44
N ASP A 223 16.43 13.01 -20.86
CA ASP A 223 15.07 12.65 -21.24
C ASP A 223 14.58 11.59 -20.23
N GLY A 224 14.33 12.04 -18.99
CA GLY A 224 13.88 11.16 -17.90
C GLY A 224 12.51 10.56 -18.19
N ARG A 225 12.36 9.25 -18.00
CA ARG A 225 11.10 8.55 -18.18
C ARG A 225 10.84 7.57 -17.05
N VAL A 226 9.59 7.57 -16.56
CA VAL A 226 9.08 6.57 -15.65
C VAL A 226 7.83 5.95 -16.27
N LEU A 227 7.80 4.62 -16.35
CA LEU A 227 6.68 3.87 -16.91
C LEU A 227 6.09 2.97 -15.83
N LEU A 228 4.82 3.21 -15.49
CA LEU A 228 4.02 2.25 -14.73
C LEU A 228 3.35 1.27 -15.69
N LYS A 229 3.31 0.00 -15.31
CA LYS A 229 2.61 -1.01 -16.11
C LYS A 229 1.91 -2.00 -15.20
N THR A 230 0.67 -2.36 -15.55
CA THR A 230 -0.07 -3.46 -14.92
C THR A 230 -0.14 -4.65 -15.89
N ARG A 231 -0.09 -5.86 -15.34
CA ARG A 231 -0.25 -7.10 -16.10
C ARG A 231 -0.91 -8.18 -15.26
N LEU A 232 -1.94 -8.80 -15.80
CA LEU A 232 -2.53 -10.00 -15.21
C LEU A 232 -1.65 -11.22 -15.56
N GLN A 233 -1.18 -11.93 -14.53
CA GLN A 233 -0.41 -13.16 -14.67
C GLN A 233 -1.31 -14.39 -14.74
N SER A 234 -0.82 -15.48 -15.31
CA SER A 234 -1.57 -16.74 -15.48
C SER A 234 -1.90 -17.46 -14.17
N ASP A 235 -1.23 -17.12 -13.09
CA ASP A 235 -1.43 -17.66 -11.74
C ASP A 235 -2.43 -16.88 -10.88
N GLY A 236 -3.18 -15.93 -11.50
CA GLY A 236 -4.19 -15.13 -10.80
C GLY A 236 -3.60 -13.99 -9.96
N LEU A 237 -2.39 -13.55 -10.27
CA LEU A 237 -1.76 -12.38 -9.68
C LEU A 237 -1.80 -11.19 -10.65
N ILE A 238 -2.01 -9.99 -10.12
CA ILE A 238 -1.78 -8.75 -10.84
C ILE A 238 -0.37 -8.28 -10.52
N GLU A 239 0.44 -8.14 -11.55
CA GLU A 239 1.77 -7.56 -11.48
C GLU A 239 1.71 -6.06 -11.78
N VAL A 240 2.34 -5.26 -10.94
CA VAL A 240 2.55 -3.82 -11.14
C VAL A 240 4.05 -3.57 -11.20
N THR A 241 4.51 -2.88 -12.23
CA THR A 241 5.92 -2.50 -12.39
C THR A 241 6.05 -1.00 -12.55
N VAL A 242 7.09 -0.45 -11.94
CA VAL A 242 7.57 0.92 -12.11
C VAL A 242 8.97 0.84 -12.69
N SER A 243 9.13 1.27 -13.92
CA SER A 243 10.39 1.23 -14.68
C SER A 243 10.88 2.66 -14.88
N ASP A 244 12.16 2.89 -14.68
CA ASP A 244 12.81 4.17 -14.97
C ASP A 244 14.03 3.99 -15.89
N ASN A 245 14.42 5.05 -16.57
CA ASN A 245 15.64 5.12 -17.36
C ASN A 245 16.78 5.85 -16.64
N GLY A 246 16.78 5.81 -15.31
CA GLY A 246 17.81 6.37 -14.46
C GLY A 246 19.13 5.56 -14.48
N PRO A 247 20.02 5.79 -13.51
CA PRO A 247 21.33 5.10 -13.45
C PRO A 247 21.23 3.61 -13.06
N GLY A 248 20.01 3.13 -12.73
CA GLY A 248 19.80 1.76 -12.28
C GLY A 248 20.20 1.51 -10.82
N VAL A 249 20.27 0.23 -10.45
CA VAL A 249 20.62 -0.24 -9.11
C VAL A 249 21.94 -1.01 -9.19
N ASP A 250 22.87 -0.71 -8.28
CA ASP A 250 24.14 -1.45 -8.15
C ASP A 250 23.86 -2.92 -7.76
N GLU A 251 24.51 -3.86 -8.46
CA GLU A 251 24.35 -5.30 -8.21
C GLU A 251 24.66 -5.69 -6.77
N SER A 252 25.65 -5.06 -6.16
CA SER A 252 26.04 -5.31 -4.77
C SER A 252 24.96 -4.91 -3.76
N MET A 253 24.02 -4.05 -4.15
CA MET A 253 22.95 -3.53 -3.29
C MET A 253 21.62 -4.27 -3.44
N VAL A 254 21.41 -5.03 -4.50
CA VAL A 254 20.12 -5.68 -4.81
C VAL A 254 19.61 -6.54 -3.63
N ASP A 255 20.48 -7.34 -3.02
CA ASP A 255 20.12 -8.23 -1.90
C ASP A 255 19.83 -7.46 -0.60
N THR A 256 20.37 -6.25 -0.45
CA THR A 256 20.25 -5.45 0.77
C THR A 256 19.30 -4.28 0.64
N LEU A 257 18.84 -3.97 -0.57
CA LEU A 257 18.02 -2.80 -0.89
C LEU A 257 16.72 -2.72 -0.09
N PHE A 258 16.16 -3.86 0.28
CA PHE A 258 14.95 -3.98 1.08
C PHE A 258 15.21 -4.08 2.59
N ASN A 259 16.46 -3.99 3.03
CA ASN A 259 16.77 -3.99 4.46
C ASN A 259 16.50 -2.59 5.05
N PRO A 260 15.97 -2.51 6.28
CA PRO A 260 15.74 -1.23 6.95
C PRO A 260 17.06 -0.43 7.08
N PHE A 261 16.95 0.89 6.96
CA PHE A 261 18.07 1.86 7.08
C PHE A 261 19.17 1.75 6.02
N GLN A 262 18.92 1.01 4.94
CA GLN A 262 19.80 0.96 3.78
C GLN A 262 19.42 2.09 2.82
N THR A 263 20.32 3.04 2.62
CA THR A 263 20.14 4.13 1.67
C THR A 263 21.49 4.50 1.05
N SER A 264 21.50 4.71 -0.25
CA SER A 264 22.61 5.34 -0.97
C SER A 264 22.53 6.87 -0.94
N LYS A 265 21.46 7.43 -0.32
CA LYS A 265 21.11 8.86 -0.34
C LYS A 265 21.53 9.54 0.98
N GLY A 266 22.05 10.78 0.89
CA GLY A 266 22.45 11.56 2.06
C GLY A 266 21.29 12.09 2.92
N THR A 267 20.05 12.05 2.43
CA THR A 267 18.88 12.68 3.07
C THR A 267 17.71 11.71 3.36
N GLY A 268 17.77 10.45 2.96
CA GLY A 268 16.69 9.47 3.17
C GLY A 268 16.92 8.58 4.40
N MET A 269 15.88 8.25 5.17
CA MET A 269 15.95 7.32 6.31
C MET A 269 16.21 5.85 5.90
N GLY A 270 16.20 5.52 4.60
CA GLY A 270 16.40 4.15 4.11
C GLY A 270 15.31 3.13 4.51
N MET A 271 14.11 3.60 4.86
CA MET A 271 13.00 2.74 5.30
C MET A 271 11.93 2.53 4.24
N GLY A 272 11.92 3.33 3.16
CA GLY A 272 10.85 3.33 2.17
C GLY A 272 10.60 1.95 1.54
N LEU A 273 11.63 1.33 0.99
CA LEU A 273 11.50 0.04 0.31
C LEU A 273 11.22 -1.12 1.29
N SER A 274 11.78 -1.10 2.50
CA SER A 274 11.51 -2.11 3.51
C SER A 274 10.05 -2.08 3.98
N ILE A 275 9.48 -0.89 4.16
CA ILE A 275 8.07 -0.71 4.52
C ILE A 275 7.17 -1.09 3.34
N SER A 276 7.52 -0.68 2.11
CA SER A 276 6.78 -1.08 0.91
C SER A 276 6.73 -2.60 0.77
N ARG A 277 7.85 -3.30 1.03
CA ARG A 277 7.90 -4.76 1.04
C ARG A 277 6.97 -5.36 2.09
N SER A 278 7.02 -4.85 3.32
CA SER A 278 6.14 -5.32 4.40
C SER A 278 4.66 -5.08 4.09
N ILE A 279 4.30 -3.96 3.47
CA ILE A 279 2.93 -3.69 3.03
C ILE A 279 2.49 -4.71 1.99
N ILE A 280 3.28 -4.94 0.95
CA ILE A 280 2.93 -5.89 -0.11
C ILE A 280 2.83 -7.32 0.42
N GLU A 281 3.77 -7.76 1.27
CA GLU A 281 3.74 -9.08 1.91
C GLU A 281 2.50 -9.24 2.81
N ALA A 282 2.10 -8.19 3.55
CA ALA A 282 0.87 -8.20 4.34
C ALA A 282 -0.40 -8.33 3.46
N HIS A 283 -0.34 -7.96 2.18
CA HIS A 283 -1.41 -8.14 1.20
C HIS A 283 -1.31 -9.43 0.38
N GLY A 284 -0.40 -10.34 0.77
CA GLY A 284 -0.22 -11.64 0.12
C GLY A 284 0.56 -11.59 -1.19
N GLY A 285 1.24 -10.47 -1.43
CA GLY A 285 2.07 -10.25 -2.61
C GLY A 285 3.57 -10.35 -2.33
N LYS A 286 4.36 -10.00 -3.34
CA LYS A 286 5.83 -9.93 -3.27
C LYS A 286 6.30 -8.66 -3.97
N LEU A 287 7.27 -7.96 -3.36
CA LEU A 287 7.99 -6.82 -3.96
C LEU A 287 9.38 -7.28 -4.39
N TRP A 288 9.81 -6.85 -5.58
CA TRP A 288 11.14 -7.17 -6.13
C TRP A 288 11.73 -5.99 -6.89
N VAL A 289 13.00 -6.10 -7.20
CA VAL A 289 13.70 -5.24 -8.15
C VAL A 289 14.32 -6.11 -9.24
N ALA A 290 14.24 -5.65 -10.47
CA ALA A 290 14.93 -6.24 -11.60
C ALA A 290 15.85 -5.18 -12.22
N LYS A 291 17.05 -5.61 -12.60
CA LYS A 291 17.99 -4.78 -13.34
C LYS A 291 17.66 -4.87 -14.81
N VAL A 292 17.59 -3.74 -15.48
CA VAL A 292 17.58 -3.66 -16.93
C VAL A 292 19.00 -3.26 -17.36
N PRO A 293 19.71 -4.10 -18.13
CA PRO A 293 21.03 -3.72 -18.63
C PRO A 293 20.90 -2.43 -19.45
N ASP A 294 21.70 -1.42 -19.11
CA ASP A 294 21.84 -0.12 -19.78
C ASP A 294 20.62 0.84 -19.72
N ASP A 295 19.48 0.47 -19.11
CA ASP A 295 18.22 1.21 -19.18
C ASP A 295 17.53 1.48 -17.81
N GLY A 296 18.28 1.66 -16.72
CA GLY A 296 17.71 2.06 -15.44
C GLY A 296 17.31 0.91 -14.51
N ALA A 297 16.22 1.06 -13.76
CA ALA A 297 15.72 0.08 -12.81
C ALA A 297 14.24 -0.28 -13.06
N VAL A 298 13.86 -1.49 -12.66
CA VAL A 298 12.46 -1.93 -12.62
C VAL A 298 12.16 -2.41 -11.22
N PHE A 299 11.27 -1.70 -10.52
CA PHE A 299 10.67 -2.16 -9.28
C PHE A 299 9.30 -2.77 -9.60
N GLY A 300 9.03 -3.94 -9.07
CA GLY A 300 7.75 -4.61 -9.30
C GLY A 300 7.17 -5.19 -8.04
N PHE A 301 5.85 -5.27 -7.99
CA PHE A 301 5.15 -6.06 -6.99
C PHE A 301 3.96 -6.79 -7.62
N ASN A 302 3.49 -7.83 -6.94
CA ASN A 302 2.26 -8.51 -7.32
C ASN A 302 1.25 -8.53 -6.17
N LEU A 303 -0.02 -8.70 -6.52
CA LEU A 303 -1.13 -8.81 -5.59
C LEU A 303 -2.10 -9.88 -6.09
N PRO A 304 -2.74 -10.65 -5.19
CA PRO A 304 -3.80 -11.60 -5.57
C PRO A 304 -5.01 -10.88 -6.17
N VAL A 305 -5.51 -11.37 -7.29
CA VAL A 305 -6.80 -10.95 -7.84
C VAL A 305 -7.89 -11.29 -6.84
N ALA A 306 -8.83 -10.39 -6.62
CA ALA A 306 -10.00 -10.69 -5.82
C ALA A 306 -10.88 -11.69 -6.59
N GLU A 307 -11.14 -12.86 -5.99
CA GLU A 307 -12.17 -13.77 -6.49
C GLU A 307 -13.54 -13.07 -6.40
N VAL A 308 -14.26 -13.01 -7.53
CA VAL A 308 -15.61 -12.41 -7.63
C VAL A 308 -16.66 -13.41 -7.19
#